data_8a75d447f6f4a4bcde8ae4a6d665e65f
#
_entry.id   8a75d447f6f4a4bcde8ae4a6d665e65f
#
_cell.length_a   1.000
_cell.length_b   1.000
_cell.length_c   1.000
_cell.angle_alpha   90.00
_cell.angle_beta   90.00
_cell.angle_gamma   90.00
#
_symmetry.space_group_name_H-M   'P 1'
#
loop_
_entity.id
_entity.type
_entity.pdbx_description
1 polymer ?
#
loop_
_entity_poly.entity_id
_entity_poly.type
_entity_poly.pdbx_seq_one_letter_code
_entity_poly.pdbx_strand_id
1 'polypeptide(L)'
;TLALVGASGSGKTTAANLLPRFYMADAGEILLDGINVNTLKLNNLRSHIALVSQETMLFDDSIRNNIAYGKEGPVDDARIVEAARAAHVLDFAQQQPDGLDTMVGERGVRLSGGQRQRIAIARALYKNAPILILDEATSALDTESERLVQEAMRELMRNRTTLVIAHRLSTIENANRILVLTQGRVVETGTHAELLARNGTYARLYRLQFSDSAA
;
A
#
# COMPACT_ATOMS: atom_id res chain seq x y z
N THR A 1 -1.88 -1.29 12.39
CA THR A 1 -1.08 -0.54 11.41
C THR A 1 0.26 -0.15 12.01
N LEU A 2 1.35 -0.45 11.30
CA LEU A 2 2.73 -0.05 11.60
C LEU A 2 3.19 0.92 10.51
N ALA A 3 3.55 2.15 10.88
CA ALA A 3 4.05 3.15 9.94
C ALA A 3 5.59 3.22 9.95
N LEU A 4 6.20 3.18 8.77
CA LEU A 4 7.62 3.45 8.56
C LEU A 4 7.78 4.92 8.15
N VAL A 5 8.53 5.69 8.94
CA VAL A 5 8.78 7.12 8.73
C VAL A 5 10.29 7.38 8.67
N GLY A 6 10.71 8.32 7.86
CA GLY A 6 12.12 8.68 7.71
C GLY A 6 12.38 9.44 6.42
N ALA A 7 13.52 10.10 6.33
CA ALA A 7 13.94 10.82 5.12
C ALA A 7 14.03 9.90 3.89
N SER A 8 14.05 10.47 2.70
CA SER A 8 14.34 9.70 1.48
C SER A 8 15.69 8.99 1.63
N GLY A 9 15.77 7.75 1.15
CA GLY A 9 16.98 6.92 1.29
C GLY A 9 17.22 6.33 2.69
N SER A 10 16.31 6.50 3.67
CA SER A 10 16.51 5.95 5.03
C SER A 10 16.34 4.42 5.14
N GLY A 11 15.94 3.73 4.06
CA GLY A 11 15.80 2.28 4.01
C GLY A 11 14.37 1.73 4.19
N LYS A 12 13.33 2.57 4.22
CA LYS A 12 11.92 2.16 4.42
C LYS A 12 11.45 1.11 3.41
N THR A 13 11.59 1.41 2.13
CA THR A 13 11.20 0.50 1.03
C THR A 13 11.99 -0.80 1.07
N THR A 14 13.30 -0.74 1.36
CA THR A 14 14.12 -1.94 1.52
C THR A 14 13.62 -2.80 2.67
N ALA A 15 13.33 -2.21 3.84
CA ALA A 15 12.79 -2.93 4.99
C ALA A 15 11.43 -3.59 4.68
N ALA A 16 10.53 -2.86 3.99
CA ALA A 16 9.23 -3.40 3.58
C ALA A 16 9.38 -4.56 2.58
N ASN A 17 10.35 -4.50 1.68
CA ASN A 17 10.60 -5.50 0.64
C ASN A 17 11.28 -6.78 1.14
N LEU A 18 11.83 -6.77 2.35
CA LEU A 18 12.34 -8.00 3.00
C LEU A 18 11.17 -8.95 3.36
N LEU A 19 10.01 -8.42 3.72
CA LEU A 19 8.88 -9.25 4.16
C LEU A 19 8.35 -10.19 3.05
N PRO A 20 8.10 -9.74 1.79
CA PRO A 20 7.73 -10.62 0.68
C PRO A 20 8.93 -11.34 0.04
N ARG A 21 10.12 -11.24 0.65
CA ARG A 21 11.39 -11.80 0.14
C ARG A 21 11.70 -11.35 -1.30
N PHE A 22 11.56 -10.04 -1.56
CA PHE A 22 12.16 -9.45 -2.76
C PHE A 22 13.67 -9.30 -2.59
N TYR A 23 14.12 -9.16 -1.33
CA TYR A 23 15.51 -9.26 -0.89
C TYR A 23 15.59 -10.24 0.27
N MET A 24 16.72 -10.88 0.44
CA MET A 24 17.01 -11.71 1.61
C MET A 24 17.80 -10.89 2.64
N ALA A 25 17.56 -11.17 3.93
CA ALA A 25 18.38 -10.58 4.98
C ALA A 25 19.72 -11.32 5.06
N ASP A 26 20.82 -10.57 5.11
CA ASP A 26 22.18 -11.15 5.25
C ASP A 26 22.41 -11.70 6.67
N ALA A 27 21.72 -11.14 7.66
CA ALA A 27 21.80 -11.58 9.07
C ALA A 27 20.46 -11.33 9.78
N GLY A 28 20.22 -12.05 10.86
CA GLY A 28 18.96 -12.02 11.60
C GLY A 28 17.88 -12.85 10.93
N GLU A 29 16.66 -12.72 11.41
CA GLU A 29 15.50 -13.46 10.90
C GLU A 29 14.24 -12.58 10.86
N ILE A 30 13.34 -12.92 9.95
CA ILE A 30 12.01 -12.34 9.86
C ILE A 30 11.01 -13.46 10.11
N LEU A 31 10.15 -13.27 11.08
CA LEU A 31 9.16 -14.26 11.49
C LEU A 31 7.75 -13.80 11.10
N LEU A 32 6.98 -14.70 10.53
CA LEU A 32 5.54 -14.57 10.30
C LEU A 32 4.85 -15.59 11.22
N ASP A 33 4.15 -15.09 12.23
CA ASP A 33 3.53 -15.92 13.28
C ASP A 33 4.50 -16.97 13.89
N GLY A 34 5.75 -16.54 14.16
CA GLY A 34 6.79 -17.38 14.72
C GLY A 34 7.51 -18.29 13.72
N ILE A 35 7.13 -18.31 12.46
CA ILE A 35 7.76 -19.11 11.40
C ILE A 35 8.72 -18.22 10.59
N ASN A 36 9.97 -18.65 10.45
CA ASN A 36 10.95 -17.93 9.65
C ASN A 36 10.51 -17.90 8.18
N VAL A 37 10.36 -16.71 7.62
CA VAL A 37 9.89 -16.52 6.23
C VAL A 37 10.80 -17.21 5.21
N ASN A 38 12.08 -17.45 5.51
CA ASN A 38 13.02 -18.13 4.63
C ASN A 38 12.73 -19.62 4.48
N THR A 39 12.00 -20.21 5.41
CA THR A 39 11.61 -21.63 5.34
C THR A 39 10.31 -21.86 4.56
N LEU A 40 9.57 -20.79 4.27
CA LEU A 40 8.31 -20.88 3.54
C LEU A 40 8.54 -20.94 2.02
N LYS A 41 7.67 -21.65 1.30
CA LYS A 41 7.60 -21.56 -0.16
C LYS A 41 7.17 -20.13 -0.54
N LEU A 42 7.81 -19.53 -1.55
CA LEU A 42 7.55 -18.15 -1.96
C LEU A 42 6.09 -17.89 -2.30
N ASN A 43 5.44 -18.78 -3.04
CA ASN A 43 4.04 -18.62 -3.39
C ASN A 43 3.16 -18.62 -2.13
N ASN A 44 3.45 -19.50 -1.17
CA ASN A 44 2.72 -19.52 0.10
C ASN A 44 2.94 -18.22 0.89
N LEU A 45 4.18 -17.76 1.06
CA LEU A 45 4.46 -16.49 1.74
C LEU A 45 3.73 -15.33 1.05
N ARG A 46 3.87 -15.21 -0.27
CA ARG A 46 3.31 -14.10 -1.04
C ARG A 46 1.79 -14.15 -1.18
N SER A 47 1.16 -15.32 -1.06
CA SER A 47 -0.31 -15.41 -1.01
C SER A 47 -0.90 -14.73 0.23
N HIS A 48 -0.15 -14.66 1.34
CA HIS A 48 -0.55 -13.98 2.57
C HIS A 48 -0.23 -12.48 2.60
N ILE A 49 0.42 -11.94 1.56
CA ILE A 49 0.83 -10.54 1.51
C ILE A 49 0.23 -9.86 0.29
N ALA A 50 -0.52 -8.79 0.48
CA ALA A 50 -0.91 -7.86 -0.58
C ALA A 50 0.03 -6.66 -0.57
N LEU A 51 0.44 -6.19 -1.76
CA LEU A 51 1.30 -5.04 -1.95
C LEU A 51 0.60 -4.01 -2.82
N VAL A 52 0.54 -2.78 -2.34
CA VAL A 52 0.17 -1.60 -3.14
C VAL A 52 1.40 -0.69 -3.17
N SER A 53 2.08 -0.66 -4.30
CA SER A 53 3.30 0.12 -4.50
C SER A 53 2.98 1.54 -4.97
N GLN A 54 3.94 2.44 -4.76
CA GLN A 54 3.91 3.83 -5.24
C GLN A 54 3.68 3.89 -6.76
N GLU A 55 4.47 3.12 -7.51
CA GLU A 55 4.29 2.97 -8.94
C GLU A 55 3.31 1.83 -9.22
N THR A 56 2.11 2.19 -9.64
CA THR A 56 1.09 1.20 -9.97
C THR A 56 1.38 0.56 -11.31
N MET A 57 1.75 -0.72 -11.29
CA MET A 57 1.92 -1.54 -12.49
C MET A 57 0.58 -2.16 -12.89
N LEU A 58 0.10 -1.82 -14.08
CA LEU A 58 -1.01 -2.49 -14.74
C LEU A 58 -0.51 -3.25 -15.97
N PHE A 59 -1.10 -4.41 -16.22
CA PHE A 59 -0.84 -5.20 -17.41
C PHE A 59 -1.70 -4.70 -18.56
N ASP A 60 -1.23 -4.85 -19.77
CA ASP A 60 -2.01 -4.54 -20.98
C ASP A 60 -3.11 -5.59 -21.16
N ASP A 61 -4.17 -5.41 -20.40
CA ASP A 61 -5.31 -6.30 -20.29
C ASP A 61 -6.54 -5.48 -19.83
N SER A 62 -7.67 -6.14 -19.65
CA SER A 62 -8.88 -5.50 -19.12
C SER A 62 -8.74 -5.03 -17.67
N ILE A 63 -9.60 -4.11 -17.24
CA ILE A 63 -9.72 -3.71 -15.82
C ILE A 63 -10.02 -4.96 -14.97
N ARG A 64 -10.94 -5.82 -15.42
CA ARG A 64 -11.31 -7.09 -14.77
C ARG A 64 -10.09 -7.96 -14.48
N ASN A 65 -9.31 -8.25 -15.51
CA ASN A 65 -8.14 -9.12 -15.40
C ASN A 65 -7.04 -8.49 -14.53
N ASN A 66 -6.88 -7.17 -14.59
CA ASN A 66 -5.98 -6.46 -13.70
C ASN A 66 -6.39 -6.57 -12.23
N ILE A 67 -7.68 -6.59 -11.91
CA ILE A 67 -8.16 -6.81 -10.53
C ILE A 67 -7.92 -8.27 -10.12
N ALA A 68 -8.22 -9.22 -10.99
CA ALA A 68 -8.07 -10.65 -10.72
C ALA A 68 -6.61 -11.11 -10.58
N TYR A 69 -5.66 -10.32 -11.08
CA TYR A 69 -4.24 -10.67 -11.12
C TYR A 69 -3.64 -10.94 -9.74
N GLY A 70 -2.82 -11.99 -9.68
CA GLY A 70 -2.06 -12.33 -8.47
C GLY A 70 -2.82 -13.18 -7.45
N LYS A 71 -4.03 -13.65 -7.78
CA LYS A 71 -4.75 -14.65 -7.02
C LYS A 71 -4.76 -15.98 -7.78
N GLU A 72 -4.27 -17.03 -7.13
CA GLU A 72 -4.35 -18.39 -7.65
C GLU A 72 -5.79 -18.93 -7.54
N GLY A 73 -6.19 -19.78 -8.50
CA GLY A 73 -7.48 -20.45 -8.52
C GLY A 73 -8.49 -19.84 -9.50
N PRO A 74 -9.72 -20.34 -9.51
CA PRO A 74 -10.76 -19.87 -10.41
C PRO A 74 -11.11 -18.40 -10.13
N VAL A 75 -11.37 -17.65 -11.19
CA VAL A 75 -11.81 -16.26 -11.13
C VAL A 75 -13.25 -16.21 -10.60
N ASP A 76 -13.47 -15.37 -9.61
CA ASP A 76 -14.78 -15.13 -9.00
C ASP A 76 -15.26 -13.72 -9.39
N ASP A 77 -16.16 -13.68 -10.38
CA ASP A 77 -16.68 -12.43 -10.93
C ASP A 77 -17.44 -11.59 -9.90
N ALA A 78 -18.18 -12.21 -8.99
CA ALA A 78 -18.91 -11.51 -7.96
C ALA A 78 -17.95 -10.76 -7.00
N ARG A 79 -16.85 -11.41 -6.64
CA ARG A 79 -15.80 -10.80 -5.81
C ARG A 79 -15.01 -9.73 -6.56
N ILE A 80 -14.82 -9.86 -7.87
CA ILE A 80 -14.21 -8.80 -8.68
C ILE A 80 -15.08 -7.53 -8.62
N VAL A 81 -16.39 -7.69 -8.83
CA VAL A 81 -17.34 -6.57 -8.78
C VAL A 81 -17.38 -5.93 -7.38
N GLU A 82 -17.34 -6.74 -6.32
CA GLU A 82 -17.27 -6.25 -4.94
C GLU A 82 -15.99 -5.45 -4.69
N ALA A 83 -14.83 -5.98 -5.07
CA ALA A 83 -13.55 -5.30 -4.93
C ALA A 83 -13.49 -4.01 -5.78
N ALA A 84 -14.02 -4.04 -7.00
CA ALA A 84 -14.12 -2.88 -7.88
C ALA A 84 -15.01 -1.79 -7.30
N ARG A 85 -16.13 -2.16 -6.65
CA ARG A 85 -17.02 -1.22 -5.96
C ARG A 85 -16.33 -0.60 -4.76
N ALA A 86 -15.73 -1.41 -3.89
CA ALA A 86 -15.05 -0.96 -2.67
C ALA A 86 -13.85 -0.04 -2.96
N ALA A 87 -13.23 -0.19 -4.13
CA ALA A 87 -12.14 0.67 -4.58
C ALA A 87 -12.59 1.82 -5.52
N HIS A 88 -13.88 2.09 -5.66
CA HIS A 88 -14.42 3.12 -6.55
C HIS A 88 -14.00 2.95 -8.03
N VAL A 89 -13.71 1.72 -8.47
CA VAL A 89 -13.38 1.43 -9.86
C VAL A 89 -14.62 1.46 -10.74
N LEU A 90 -15.77 0.99 -10.21
CA LEU A 90 -17.03 0.97 -10.96
C LEU A 90 -17.47 2.38 -11.39
N ASP A 91 -17.14 3.42 -10.63
CA ASP A 91 -17.54 4.80 -10.89
C ASP A 91 -17.06 5.30 -12.25
N PHE A 92 -15.87 4.88 -12.68
CA PHE A 92 -15.34 5.24 -13.99
C PHE A 92 -15.45 4.09 -15.03
N ALA A 93 -15.41 2.84 -14.59
CA ALA A 93 -15.52 1.70 -15.50
C ALA A 93 -16.90 1.66 -16.20
N GLN A 94 -17.98 1.96 -15.47
CA GLN A 94 -19.34 2.01 -16.03
C GLN A 94 -19.56 3.12 -17.07
N GLN A 95 -18.65 4.11 -17.13
CA GLN A 95 -18.68 5.16 -18.14
C GLN A 95 -18.00 4.72 -19.45
N GLN A 96 -17.33 3.57 -19.47
CA GLN A 96 -16.70 2.99 -20.64
C GLN A 96 -17.66 2.03 -21.34
N PRO A 97 -17.61 1.92 -22.67
CA PRO A 97 -18.49 1.02 -23.42
C PRO A 97 -18.44 -0.44 -22.94
N ASP A 98 -17.25 -0.93 -22.60
CA ASP A 98 -17.01 -2.32 -22.20
C ASP A 98 -16.97 -2.51 -20.68
N GLY A 99 -17.28 -1.48 -19.88
CA GLY A 99 -17.31 -1.55 -18.43
C GLY A 99 -15.98 -2.05 -17.84
N LEU A 100 -16.03 -3.12 -17.03
CA LEU A 100 -14.84 -3.76 -16.46
C LEU A 100 -13.98 -4.49 -17.50
N ASP A 101 -14.50 -4.79 -18.68
CA ASP A 101 -13.77 -5.45 -19.75
C ASP A 101 -13.00 -4.47 -20.65
N THR A 102 -13.05 -3.17 -20.31
CA THR A 102 -12.27 -2.13 -20.96
C THR A 102 -10.78 -2.38 -20.83
N MET A 103 -10.06 -2.36 -21.98
CA MET A 103 -8.61 -2.50 -22.05
C MET A 103 -7.90 -1.24 -21.55
N VAL A 104 -6.98 -1.41 -20.59
CA VAL A 104 -6.28 -0.29 -19.97
C VAL A 104 -5.09 0.23 -20.79
N GLY A 105 -4.61 -0.56 -21.74
CA GLY A 105 -3.42 -0.29 -22.55
C GLY A 105 -2.11 -0.52 -21.79
N GLU A 106 -1.01 -0.42 -22.51
CA GLU A 106 0.32 -0.66 -21.94
C GLU A 106 0.54 0.23 -20.68
N ARG A 107 0.85 -0.40 -19.54
CA ARG A 107 1.02 0.26 -18.24
C ARG A 107 -0.16 1.13 -17.81
N GLY A 108 -1.36 0.91 -18.37
CA GLY A 108 -2.54 1.69 -18.03
C GLY A 108 -2.53 3.13 -18.57
N VAL A 109 -1.89 3.36 -19.72
CA VAL A 109 -1.72 4.70 -20.34
C VAL A 109 -3.06 5.42 -20.60
N ARG A 110 -4.15 4.67 -20.73
CA ARG A 110 -5.51 5.21 -20.98
C ARG A 110 -6.21 5.70 -19.71
N LEU A 111 -5.58 5.52 -18.54
CA LEU A 111 -6.16 5.81 -17.23
C LEU A 111 -5.43 6.96 -16.54
N SER A 112 -6.17 7.74 -15.73
CA SER A 112 -5.55 8.72 -14.83
C SER A 112 -4.72 8.02 -13.73
N GLY A 113 -3.85 8.76 -13.04
CA GLY A 113 -3.09 8.25 -11.91
C GLY A 113 -3.99 7.65 -10.81
N GLY A 114 -5.06 8.37 -10.46
CA GLY A 114 -6.03 7.93 -9.46
C GLY A 114 -6.83 6.69 -9.89
N GLN A 115 -7.16 6.56 -11.17
CA GLN A 115 -7.82 5.37 -11.72
C GLN A 115 -6.91 4.15 -11.64
N ARG A 116 -5.63 4.29 -12.04
CA ARG A 116 -4.64 3.21 -11.90
C ARG A 116 -4.49 2.76 -10.45
N GLN A 117 -4.38 3.71 -9.53
CA GLN A 117 -4.21 3.39 -8.11
C GLN A 117 -5.44 2.69 -7.53
N ARG A 118 -6.67 3.10 -7.89
CA ARG A 118 -7.91 2.42 -7.49
C ARG A 118 -7.98 0.98 -8.01
N ILE A 119 -7.51 0.70 -9.23
CA ILE A 119 -7.40 -0.68 -9.75
C ILE A 119 -6.40 -1.50 -8.92
N ALA A 120 -5.25 -0.93 -8.54
CA ALA A 120 -4.29 -1.63 -7.69
C ALA A 120 -4.86 -1.93 -6.28
N ILE A 121 -5.63 -1.01 -5.73
CA ILE A 121 -6.36 -1.22 -4.46
C ILE A 121 -7.41 -2.33 -4.63
N ALA A 122 -8.20 -2.31 -5.71
CA ALA A 122 -9.17 -3.36 -6.02
C ALA A 122 -8.50 -4.73 -6.14
N ARG A 123 -7.33 -4.83 -6.79
CA ARG A 123 -6.50 -6.04 -6.85
C ARG A 123 -6.12 -6.55 -5.47
N ALA A 124 -5.71 -5.66 -4.56
CA ALA A 124 -5.36 -6.02 -3.19
C ALA A 124 -6.59 -6.46 -2.37
N LEU A 125 -7.74 -5.82 -2.57
CA LEU A 125 -9.02 -6.22 -1.99
C LEU A 125 -9.47 -7.60 -2.48
N TYR A 126 -9.39 -7.85 -3.79
CA TYR A 126 -9.73 -9.14 -4.39
C TYR A 126 -8.82 -10.25 -3.88
N LYS A 127 -7.52 -9.99 -3.77
CA LYS A 127 -6.55 -10.94 -3.19
C LYS A 127 -6.90 -11.30 -1.75
N ASN A 128 -7.39 -10.35 -0.97
CA ASN A 128 -7.83 -10.51 0.42
C ASN A 128 -6.77 -11.13 1.34
N ALA A 129 -5.51 -10.72 1.20
CA ALA A 129 -4.42 -11.19 2.04
C ALA A 129 -4.49 -10.57 3.45
N PRO A 130 -4.11 -11.30 4.52
CA PRO A 130 -4.14 -10.80 5.90
C PRO A 130 -3.09 -9.74 6.19
N ILE A 131 -2.01 -9.70 5.42
CA ILE A 131 -0.92 -8.73 5.55
C ILE A 131 -0.95 -7.79 4.36
N LEU A 132 -0.84 -6.50 4.64
CA LEU A 132 -0.84 -5.45 3.65
C LEU A 132 0.45 -4.64 3.76
N ILE A 133 1.13 -4.44 2.64
CA ILE A 133 2.24 -3.51 2.51
C ILE A 133 1.78 -2.38 1.60
N LEU A 134 1.84 -1.14 2.10
CA LEU A 134 1.48 0.05 1.39
C LEU A 134 2.70 0.96 1.23
N ASP A 135 3.00 1.36 0.00
CA ASP A 135 3.93 2.46 -0.26
C ASP A 135 3.12 3.67 -0.72
N GLU A 136 2.89 4.61 0.22
CA GLU A 136 2.04 5.78 0.01
C GLU A 136 2.81 6.90 -0.68
N ALA A 137 2.95 6.87 -1.97
CA ALA A 137 3.29 8.08 -2.69
C ALA A 137 2.14 8.46 -3.62
N THR A 138 1.46 9.51 -3.27
CA THR A 138 0.37 10.09 -4.06
C THR A 138 0.74 11.50 -4.47
N SER A 139 1.85 11.66 -5.16
CA SER A 139 2.15 12.92 -5.83
C SER A 139 1.28 13.07 -7.07
N ALA A 140 0.60 14.19 -7.20
CA ALA A 140 -0.12 14.66 -8.40
C ALA A 140 -1.47 14.00 -8.71
N LEU A 141 -2.31 13.72 -7.71
CA LEU A 141 -3.73 13.46 -7.93
C LEU A 141 -4.52 14.75 -7.76
N ASP A 142 -5.59 14.91 -8.54
CA ASP A 142 -6.60 15.94 -8.26
C ASP A 142 -7.35 15.62 -6.95
N THR A 143 -7.93 16.62 -6.33
CA THR A 143 -8.55 16.52 -4.99
C THR A 143 -9.62 15.43 -4.91
N GLU A 144 -10.43 15.26 -5.94
CA GLU A 144 -11.51 14.24 -5.94
C GLU A 144 -10.93 12.83 -6.08
N SER A 145 -9.99 12.61 -6.99
CA SER A 145 -9.27 11.33 -7.13
C SER A 145 -8.55 10.97 -5.83
N GLU A 146 -7.94 11.95 -5.17
CA GLU A 146 -7.28 11.76 -3.89
C GLU A 146 -8.25 11.29 -2.81
N ARG A 147 -9.40 11.92 -2.68
CA ARG A 147 -10.46 11.55 -1.72
C ARG A 147 -10.90 10.10 -1.92
N LEU A 148 -11.20 9.70 -3.17
CA LEU A 148 -11.65 8.36 -3.51
C LEU A 148 -10.57 7.30 -3.24
N VAL A 149 -9.31 7.60 -3.56
CA VAL A 149 -8.18 6.72 -3.24
C VAL A 149 -8.04 6.54 -1.73
N GLN A 150 -8.20 7.60 -0.93
CA GLN A 150 -8.12 7.52 0.52
C GLN A 150 -9.26 6.70 1.14
N GLU A 151 -10.46 6.81 0.61
CA GLU A 151 -11.61 5.99 1.05
C GLU A 151 -11.35 4.51 0.75
N ALA A 152 -10.91 4.19 -0.47
CA ALA A 152 -10.55 2.84 -0.87
C ALA A 152 -9.39 2.26 0.00
N MET A 153 -8.39 3.06 0.32
CA MET A 153 -7.28 2.65 1.19
C MET A 153 -7.74 2.35 2.62
N ARG A 154 -8.62 3.19 3.19
CA ARG A 154 -9.19 2.92 4.53
C ARG A 154 -9.95 1.60 4.56
N GLU A 155 -10.74 1.31 3.53
CA GLU A 155 -11.45 0.03 3.43
C GLU A 155 -10.46 -1.14 3.27
N LEU A 156 -9.43 -0.98 2.43
CA LEU A 156 -8.38 -2.00 2.26
C LEU A 156 -7.64 -2.31 3.56
N MET A 157 -7.37 -1.32 4.41
CA MET A 157 -6.64 -1.49 5.68
C MET A 157 -7.47 -2.15 6.79
N ARG A 158 -8.81 -2.17 6.65
CA ARG A 158 -9.71 -2.68 7.69
C ARG A 158 -9.43 -4.15 7.99
N ASN A 159 -9.28 -4.49 9.27
CA ASN A 159 -9.04 -5.85 9.77
C ASN A 159 -7.81 -6.55 9.19
N ARG A 160 -6.77 -5.80 8.82
CA ARG A 160 -5.51 -6.34 8.30
C ARG A 160 -4.30 -5.82 9.08
N THR A 161 -3.29 -6.69 9.16
CA THR A 161 -1.96 -6.24 9.61
C THR A 161 -1.33 -5.43 8.50
N THR A 162 -1.19 -4.11 8.71
CA THR A 162 -0.70 -3.20 7.68
C THR A 162 0.67 -2.64 8.06
N LEU A 163 1.63 -2.79 7.15
CA LEU A 163 2.89 -2.07 7.13
C LEU A 163 2.78 -0.96 6.08
N VAL A 164 2.92 0.29 6.49
CA VAL A 164 2.81 1.42 5.57
C VAL A 164 4.08 2.26 5.57
N ILE A 165 4.63 2.51 4.37
CA ILE A 165 5.63 3.56 4.16
C ILE A 165 4.84 4.85 4.04
N ALA A 166 4.76 5.58 5.16
CA ALA A 166 3.83 6.69 5.29
C ALA A 166 4.45 7.99 4.77
N HIS A 167 3.75 8.62 3.84
CA HIS A 167 4.03 9.96 3.32
C HIS A 167 2.91 10.95 3.66
N ARG A 168 1.82 10.48 4.27
CA ARG A 168 0.66 11.30 4.65
C ARG A 168 0.52 11.42 6.14
N LEU A 169 0.23 12.65 6.57
CA LEU A 169 0.05 12.97 7.98
C LEU A 169 -1.03 12.11 8.63
N SER A 170 -2.19 12.01 8.00
CA SER A 170 -3.33 11.25 8.54
C SER A 170 -3.03 9.76 8.76
N THR A 171 -2.21 9.15 7.90
CA THR A 171 -1.80 7.74 8.06
C THR A 171 -0.84 7.58 9.24
N ILE A 172 0.09 8.54 9.40
CA ILE A 172 1.08 8.53 10.50
C ILE A 172 0.37 8.72 11.84
N GLU A 173 -0.52 9.70 11.95
CA GLU A 173 -1.23 10.02 13.19
C GLU A 173 -2.12 8.88 13.68
N ASN A 174 -2.75 8.16 12.75
CA ASN A 174 -3.65 7.04 13.04
C ASN A 174 -2.94 5.68 13.14
N ALA A 175 -1.62 5.62 12.98
CA ALA A 175 -0.88 4.37 13.11
C ALA A 175 -0.83 3.89 14.56
N ASN A 176 -1.01 2.58 14.78
CA ASN A 176 -0.87 1.98 16.12
C ASN A 176 0.56 2.10 16.65
N ARG A 177 1.54 2.05 15.74
CA ARG A 177 2.96 2.22 16.06
C ARG A 177 3.70 2.84 14.86
N ILE A 178 4.69 3.66 15.16
CA ILE A 178 5.58 4.29 14.19
C ILE A 178 6.99 3.79 14.45
N LEU A 179 7.71 3.41 13.39
CA LEU A 179 9.14 3.17 13.38
C LEU A 179 9.83 4.29 12.59
N VAL A 180 10.74 4.99 13.23
CA VAL A 180 11.53 6.05 12.60
C VAL A 180 12.86 5.46 12.15
N LEU A 181 13.10 5.50 10.84
CA LEU A 181 14.32 5.00 10.22
C LEU A 181 15.27 6.14 9.85
N THR A 182 16.54 5.94 10.18
CA THR A 182 17.64 6.81 9.77
C THR A 182 18.81 5.92 9.36
N GLN A 183 19.29 6.05 8.14
CA GLN A 183 20.44 5.27 7.61
C GLN A 183 20.30 3.75 7.83
N GLY A 184 19.13 3.19 7.54
CA GLY A 184 18.85 1.76 7.67
C GLY A 184 18.66 1.27 9.11
N ARG A 185 18.61 2.14 10.11
CA ARG A 185 18.44 1.80 11.53
C ARG A 185 17.15 2.38 12.08
N VAL A 186 16.47 1.63 12.94
CA VAL A 186 15.35 2.14 13.73
C VAL A 186 15.93 2.96 14.88
N VAL A 187 15.67 4.27 14.87
CA VAL A 187 16.17 5.20 15.90
C VAL A 187 15.14 5.56 16.95
N GLU A 188 13.86 5.52 16.59
CA GLU A 188 12.74 5.78 17.49
C GLU A 188 11.57 4.85 17.18
N THR A 189 10.80 4.50 18.21
CA THR A 189 9.55 3.76 18.09
C THR A 189 8.54 4.25 19.13
N GLY A 190 7.29 4.35 18.74
CA GLY A 190 6.19 4.79 19.61
C GLY A 190 4.95 5.14 18.84
N THR A 191 3.94 5.68 19.50
CA THR A 191 2.78 6.32 18.90
C THR A 191 3.12 7.76 18.46
N HIS A 192 2.27 8.37 17.67
CA HIS A 192 2.41 9.77 17.25
C HIS A 192 2.62 10.72 18.45
N ALA A 193 1.75 10.62 19.46
CA ALA A 193 1.80 11.48 20.62
C ALA A 193 3.10 11.29 21.45
N GLU A 194 3.52 10.04 21.68
CA GLU A 194 4.75 9.71 22.40
C GLU A 194 5.99 10.27 21.71
N LEU A 195 6.05 10.12 20.37
CA LEU A 195 7.21 10.54 19.59
C LEU A 195 7.28 12.07 19.46
N LEU A 196 6.15 12.77 19.37
CA LEU A 196 6.13 14.23 19.44
C LEU A 196 6.61 14.74 20.79
N ALA A 197 6.12 14.14 21.90
CA ALA A 197 6.51 14.53 23.25
C ALA A 197 8.02 14.37 23.51
N ARG A 198 8.67 13.35 22.91
CA ARG A 198 10.11 13.14 22.99
C ARG A 198 10.94 14.21 22.28
N ASN A 199 10.34 15.01 21.40
CA ASN A 199 10.98 16.07 20.63
C ASN A 199 12.27 15.62 19.87
N GLY A 200 12.29 14.38 19.43
CA GLY A 200 13.42 13.72 18.77
C GLY A 200 13.43 13.84 17.24
N THR A 201 13.94 12.81 16.60
CA THR A 201 14.04 12.72 15.12
C THR A 201 12.66 12.77 14.46
N TYR A 202 11.68 12.04 15.03
CA TYR A 202 10.30 12.08 14.54
C TYR A 202 9.71 13.48 14.56
N ALA A 203 9.81 14.18 15.70
CA ALA A 203 9.26 15.52 15.85
C ALA A 203 9.89 16.54 14.88
N ARG A 204 11.18 16.36 14.56
CA ARG A 204 11.85 17.18 13.53
C ARG A 204 11.33 16.88 12.14
N LEU A 205 11.19 15.60 11.77
CA LEU A 205 10.64 15.19 10.47
C LEU A 205 9.20 15.67 10.30
N TYR A 206 8.39 15.55 11.37
CA TYR A 206 7.02 16.03 11.38
C TYR A 206 6.92 17.53 11.08
N ARG A 207 7.72 18.34 11.76
CA ARG A 207 7.73 19.81 11.53
C ARG A 207 8.17 20.16 10.10
N LEU A 208 9.19 19.48 9.57
CA LEU A 208 9.68 19.75 8.22
C LEU A 208 8.70 19.34 7.11
N GLN A 209 7.98 18.24 7.30
CA GLN A 209 7.08 17.72 6.26
C GLN A 209 5.65 18.28 6.32
N PHE A 210 5.19 18.69 7.50
CA PHE A 210 3.76 18.98 7.72
C PHE A 210 3.48 20.34 8.36
N SER A 211 4.50 21.08 8.86
CA SER A 211 4.28 22.44 9.42
C SER A 211 3.98 23.48 8.36
N ASP A 212 4.44 23.29 7.10
CA ASP A 212 4.18 24.23 5.99
C ASP A 212 2.78 24.07 5.39
N SER A 213 2.01 23.06 5.81
CA SER A 213 0.65 22.80 5.31
C SER A 213 -0.45 23.47 6.16
N ALA A 214 -0.08 24.19 7.22
CA ALA A 214 -1.00 24.82 8.19
C ALA A 214 -0.98 26.37 8.14
N ALA A 215 -0.41 26.96 7.09
CA ALA A 215 -0.40 28.43 6.89
C ALA A 215 -1.30 28.84 5.72
#